data_910aa3e44411d6d6bac55950ff42b730
#
_entry.id   910aa3e44411d6d6bac55950ff42b730
#
_cell.length_a   1.000
_cell.length_b   1.000
_cell.length_c   1.000
_cell.angle_alpha   90.00
_cell.angle_beta   90.00
_cell.angle_gamma   90.00
#
_symmetry.space_group_name_H-M   'P 1'
#
loop_
_entity.id
_entity.type
_entity.pdbx_description
1 polymer ?
#
loop_
_entity_poly.entity_id
_entity_poly.type
_entity_poly.pdbx_seq_one_letter_code
_entity_poly.pdbx_strand_id
1 'polypeptide(L)'
;KEFLSAAIEDYNAYFKTTYSVDSNGFQNYYRDLAKRVKAKEVDLLIVVGMFLTGFDAPTLNTLFVDKNLRYHGLMQAFSRTNRIYDATKAFGNIVTFRDLEKATVGAITLFGDKNTKNVVLEKSYKEYMEGFTDLVTGHARRGFMEVVADLEQNFPDPAAIEKEADKKAFAKVFGEYLRVENVLQNYDEFASLKALQSLDTSDPEAVEAFKAEHYLDDEKLAELQTIRLPSERKVQDYRSTYNDIRDWQRRQKAAEATDATTLDWDDVEFEVDLLKSQEINL
;
A
#
# COMPACT_ATOMS: atom_id res chain seq x y z
N LYS A 1 19.75 -9.09 -33.66
CA LYS A 1 20.85 -8.14 -33.93
C LYS A 1 20.32 -6.86 -34.60
N GLU A 2 19.48 -6.97 -35.61
CA GLU A 2 18.91 -5.83 -36.35
C GLU A 2 18.19 -4.83 -35.45
N PHE A 3 17.31 -5.32 -34.57
CA PHE A 3 16.60 -4.45 -33.61
C PHE A 3 17.57 -3.66 -32.71
N LEU A 4 18.63 -4.30 -32.20
CA LEU A 4 19.61 -3.63 -31.35
C LEU A 4 20.43 -2.59 -32.15
N SER A 5 20.73 -2.87 -33.42
CA SER A 5 21.40 -1.90 -34.30
C SER A 5 20.56 -0.65 -34.47
N ALA A 6 19.30 -0.83 -34.84
CA ALA A 6 18.38 0.28 -34.99
C ALA A 6 18.20 1.11 -33.68
N ALA A 7 18.08 0.44 -32.55
CA ALA A 7 17.98 1.11 -31.25
C ALA A 7 19.25 1.93 -30.90
N ILE A 8 20.44 1.42 -31.25
CA ILE A 8 21.71 2.16 -31.05
C ILE A 8 21.82 3.32 -32.03
N GLU A 9 21.35 3.17 -33.26
CA GLU A 9 21.31 4.26 -34.23
C GLU A 9 20.40 5.41 -33.79
N ASP A 10 19.21 5.09 -33.30
CA ASP A 10 18.29 6.07 -32.69
C ASP A 10 18.90 6.77 -31.49
N TYR A 11 19.53 6.00 -30.61
CA TYR A 11 20.24 6.51 -29.45
C TYR A 11 21.37 7.49 -29.86
N ASN A 12 22.18 7.09 -30.84
CA ASN A 12 23.26 7.91 -31.38
C ASN A 12 22.74 9.20 -31.98
N ALA A 13 21.63 9.14 -32.70
CA ALA A 13 20.99 10.32 -33.28
C ALA A 13 20.48 11.29 -32.22
N TYR A 14 19.87 10.75 -31.16
CA TYR A 14 19.32 11.56 -30.08
C TYR A 14 20.39 12.20 -29.19
N PHE A 15 21.35 11.38 -28.71
CA PHE A 15 22.38 11.82 -27.77
C PHE A 15 23.67 12.33 -28.42
N LYS A 16 23.74 12.36 -29.76
CA LYS A 16 24.91 12.80 -30.54
C LYS A 16 26.16 11.96 -30.25
N THR A 17 26.00 10.65 -30.18
CA THR A 17 27.03 9.67 -29.93
C THR A 17 27.32 8.82 -31.18
N THR A 18 28.30 7.90 -31.12
CA THR A 18 28.74 7.08 -32.26
C THR A 18 28.99 5.64 -31.84
N TYR A 19 28.11 5.07 -31.04
CA TYR A 19 28.24 3.68 -30.60
C TYR A 19 27.85 2.70 -31.69
N SER A 20 28.36 1.48 -31.59
CA SER A 20 28.17 0.39 -32.56
C SER A 20 27.77 -0.90 -31.84
N VAL A 21 27.28 -1.90 -32.58
CA VAL A 21 26.87 -3.21 -32.06
C VAL A 21 28.04 -4.19 -31.89
N ASP A 22 29.27 -3.81 -32.23
CA ASP A 22 30.45 -4.62 -31.92
C ASP A 22 30.70 -4.64 -30.38
N SER A 23 31.54 -5.57 -29.94
CA SER A 23 31.74 -5.82 -28.50
C SER A 23 32.17 -4.58 -27.72
N ASN A 24 33.05 -3.76 -28.27
CA ASN A 24 33.55 -2.55 -27.59
C ASN A 24 32.53 -1.42 -27.68
N GLY A 25 31.94 -1.19 -28.85
CA GLY A 25 30.91 -0.21 -29.06
C GLY A 25 29.68 -0.43 -28.18
N PHE A 26 29.25 -1.69 -28.08
CA PHE A 26 28.13 -2.07 -27.22
C PHE A 26 28.44 -1.87 -25.72
N GLN A 27 29.65 -2.20 -25.26
CA GLN A 27 30.00 -1.95 -23.87
C GLN A 27 30.03 -0.46 -23.53
N ASN A 28 30.50 0.38 -24.43
CA ASN A 28 30.52 1.82 -24.26
C ASN A 28 29.09 2.41 -24.28
N TYR A 29 28.26 1.96 -25.21
CA TYR A 29 26.83 2.26 -25.21
C TYR A 29 26.15 1.91 -23.88
N TYR A 30 26.37 0.70 -23.38
CA TYR A 30 25.81 0.22 -22.11
C TYR A 30 26.22 1.11 -20.92
N ARG A 31 27.50 1.49 -20.86
CA ARG A 31 28.02 2.36 -19.79
C ARG A 31 27.44 3.78 -19.86
N ASP A 32 27.33 4.32 -21.06
CA ASP A 32 26.75 5.67 -21.26
C ASP A 32 25.25 5.66 -20.92
N LEU A 33 24.50 4.69 -21.41
CA LEU A 33 23.09 4.51 -21.06
C LEU A 33 22.89 4.40 -19.54
N ALA A 34 23.72 3.61 -18.87
CA ALA A 34 23.68 3.48 -17.41
C ALA A 34 23.90 4.82 -16.68
N LYS A 35 24.80 5.67 -17.17
CA LYS A 35 25.03 7.02 -16.62
C LYS A 35 23.82 7.92 -16.82
N ARG A 36 23.23 7.91 -18.02
CA ARG A 36 22.08 8.74 -18.36
C ARG A 36 20.83 8.38 -17.57
N VAL A 37 20.59 7.08 -17.35
CA VAL A 37 19.50 6.64 -16.47
C VAL A 37 19.71 7.17 -15.04
N LYS A 38 20.94 7.10 -14.52
CA LYS A 38 21.26 7.68 -13.19
C LYS A 38 21.13 9.21 -13.14
N ALA A 39 21.42 9.87 -14.25
CA ALA A 39 21.29 11.32 -14.41
C ALA A 39 19.85 11.79 -14.68
N LYS A 40 18.87 10.85 -14.73
CA LYS A 40 17.45 11.13 -15.07
C LYS A 40 17.27 11.71 -16.50
N GLU A 41 18.17 11.37 -17.41
CA GLU A 41 18.07 11.74 -18.82
C GLU A 41 17.24 10.73 -19.64
N VAL A 42 16.83 9.63 -19.02
CA VAL A 42 16.03 8.55 -19.60
C VAL A 42 14.87 8.25 -18.65
N ASP A 43 13.65 8.39 -19.12
CA ASP A 43 12.43 8.21 -18.34
C ASP A 43 12.00 6.75 -18.25
N LEU A 44 12.21 5.98 -19.32
CA LEU A 44 11.83 4.57 -19.42
C LEU A 44 12.96 3.74 -20.01
N LEU A 45 13.34 2.67 -19.30
CA LEU A 45 14.34 1.70 -19.75
C LEU A 45 13.71 0.32 -19.91
N ILE A 46 13.68 -0.21 -21.14
CA ILE A 46 13.16 -1.54 -21.44
C ILE A 46 14.33 -2.52 -21.58
N VAL A 47 14.31 -3.61 -20.79
CA VAL A 47 15.40 -4.59 -20.72
C VAL A 47 14.89 -6.03 -20.73
N VAL A 48 15.70 -6.96 -21.23
CA VAL A 48 15.36 -8.39 -21.24
C VAL A 48 16.11 -9.19 -20.15
N GLY A 49 17.05 -8.62 -19.48
CA GLY A 49 17.84 -9.28 -18.42
C GLY A 49 19.05 -8.45 -18.01
N MET A 50 19.54 -7.60 -18.87
CA MET A 50 20.58 -6.62 -18.55
C MET A 50 20.03 -5.63 -17.51
N PHE A 51 20.90 -4.99 -16.75
CA PHE A 51 20.55 -4.07 -15.67
C PHE A 51 19.83 -4.71 -14.45
N LEU A 52 19.44 -5.96 -14.49
CA LEU A 52 18.89 -6.66 -13.32
C LEU A 52 19.98 -7.02 -12.30
N THR A 53 21.23 -7.18 -12.75
CA THR A 53 22.38 -7.44 -11.89
C THR A 53 23.40 -6.32 -12.01
N GLY A 54 23.98 -5.90 -10.89
CA GLY A 54 25.08 -4.93 -10.87
C GLY A 54 24.73 -3.47 -11.20
N PHE A 55 23.48 -3.18 -11.60
CA PHE A 55 23.04 -1.83 -11.88
C PHE A 55 22.40 -1.20 -10.63
N ASP A 56 22.82 -0.01 -10.29
CA ASP A 56 22.33 0.76 -9.16
C ASP A 56 21.94 2.17 -9.58
N ALA A 57 20.64 2.47 -9.48
CA ALA A 57 20.07 3.77 -9.74
C ALA A 57 19.04 4.10 -8.64
N PRO A 58 19.43 4.85 -7.60
CA PRO A 58 18.52 5.20 -6.49
C PRO A 58 17.26 5.94 -6.93
N THR A 59 17.32 6.63 -8.06
CA THR A 59 16.21 7.38 -8.66
C THR A 59 15.17 6.50 -9.36
N LEU A 60 15.47 5.20 -9.60
CA LEU A 60 14.56 4.27 -10.24
C LEU A 60 13.36 4.00 -9.33
N ASN A 61 12.20 4.46 -9.71
CA ASN A 61 10.98 4.44 -8.89
C ASN A 61 10.14 3.18 -9.13
N THR A 62 9.83 2.86 -10.38
CA THR A 62 8.89 1.79 -10.72
C THR A 62 9.54 0.73 -11.60
N LEU A 63 9.35 -0.53 -11.24
CA LEU A 63 9.75 -1.69 -12.04
C LEU A 63 8.50 -2.38 -12.59
N PHE A 64 8.36 -2.40 -13.92
CA PHE A 64 7.34 -3.19 -14.62
C PHE A 64 7.92 -4.55 -15.00
N VAL A 65 7.29 -5.65 -14.59
CA VAL A 65 7.76 -7.01 -14.81
C VAL A 65 6.77 -7.80 -15.65
N ASP A 66 7.17 -8.13 -16.89
CA ASP A 66 6.43 -9.06 -17.76
C ASP A 66 7.24 -10.34 -17.99
N LYS A 67 7.74 -10.95 -16.92
CA LYS A 67 8.52 -12.18 -16.97
C LYS A 67 8.27 -13.02 -15.72
N ASN A 68 8.22 -14.34 -15.88
CA ASN A 68 8.13 -15.28 -14.75
C ASN A 68 9.48 -15.36 -14.03
N LEU A 69 9.74 -14.41 -13.15
CA LEU A 69 10.93 -14.40 -12.30
C LEU A 69 10.73 -15.35 -11.10
N ARG A 70 11.82 -15.93 -10.62
CA ARG A 70 11.81 -16.84 -9.47
C ARG A 70 13.04 -16.62 -8.59
N TYR A 71 12.91 -16.87 -7.30
CA TYR A 71 13.98 -16.86 -6.31
C TYR A 71 14.95 -15.66 -6.45
N HIS A 72 16.23 -15.91 -6.67
CA HIS A 72 17.24 -14.87 -6.80
C HIS A 72 16.96 -13.84 -7.88
N GLY A 73 16.49 -14.27 -9.04
CA GLY A 73 16.18 -13.36 -10.15
C GLY A 73 15.06 -12.37 -9.78
N LEU A 74 14.06 -12.84 -9.03
CA LEU A 74 12.96 -12.02 -8.54
C LEU A 74 13.47 -11.01 -7.50
N MET A 75 14.21 -11.45 -6.49
CA MET A 75 14.75 -10.57 -5.45
C MET A 75 15.74 -9.54 -6.01
N GLN A 76 16.58 -9.95 -6.98
CA GLN A 76 17.49 -9.03 -7.67
C GLN A 76 16.75 -7.96 -8.47
N ALA A 77 15.68 -8.33 -9.18
CA ALA A 77 14.85 -7.38 -9.91
C ALA A 77 14.18 -6.39 -8.95
N PHE A 78 13.53 -6.89 -7.91
CA PHE A 78 12.81 -6.07 -6.93
C PHE A 78 13.74 -5.11 -6.18
N SER A 79 14.97 -5.54 -5.88
CA SER A 79 15.96 -4.70 -5.21
C SER A 79 16.41 -3.49 -6.05
N ARG A 80 16.07 -3.42 -7.35
CA ARG A 80 16.45 -2.26 -8.19
C ARG A 80 15.70 -0.99 -7.82
N THR A 81 14.50 -1.09 -7.28
CA THR A 81 13.65 0.06 -6.95
C THR A 81 13.58 0.37 -5.45
N ASN A 82 14.05 -0.52 -4.57
CA ASN A 82 13.84 -0.40 -3.12
C ASN A 82 14.74 0.62 -2.41
N ARG A 83 15.64 1.31 -3.11
CA ARG A 83 16.50 2.33 -2.50
C ARG A 83 15.73 3.61 -2.27
N ILE A 84 15.84 4.14 -1.05
CA ILE A 84 15.37 5.48 -0.72
C ILE A 84 16.31 6.48 -1.40
N TYR A 85 15.76 7.48 -2.08
CA TYR A 85 16.52 8.55 -2.71
C TYR A 85 16.43 9.86 -1.90
N ASP A 86 15.19 10.29 -1.63
CA ASP A 86 14.87 11.47 -0.82
C ASP A 86 13.42 11.38 -0.33
N ALA A 87 12.87 12.47 0.21
CA ALA A 87 11.49 12.53 0.67
C ALA A 87 10.44 12.30 -0.44
N THR A 88 10.82 12.52 -1.71
CA THR A 88 9.92 12.31 -2.87
C THR A 88 9.93 10.86 -3.35
N LYS A 89 10.94 10.06 -2.96
CA LYS A 89 11.04 8.63 -3.26
C LYS A 89 11.49 7.86 -2.01
N ALA A 90 10.54 7.61 -1.13
CA ALA A 90 10.74 6.85 0.11
C ALA A 90 10.69 5.31 -0.11
N PHE A 91 10.07 4.85 -1.20
CA PHE A 91 9.94 3.44 -1.56
C PHE A 91 10.01 3.24 -3.08
N GLY A 92 10.03 1.99 -3.54
CA GLY A 92 9.94 1.63 -4.95
C GLY A 92 8.66 0.86 -5.23
N ASN A 93 8.14 1.02 -6.43
CA ASN A 93 6.94 0.33 -6.91
C ASN A 93 7.32 -0.82 -7.82
N ILE A 94 6.58 -1.93 -7.71
CA ILE A 94 6.74 -3.09 -8.57
C ILE A 94 5.37 -3.46 -9.12
N VAL A 95 5.25 -3.40 -10.45
CA VAL A 95 4.03 -3.78 -11.17
C VAL A 95 4.32 -5.06 -11.95
N THR A 96 3.55 -6.10 -11.73
CA THR A 96 3.73 -7.38 -12.42
C THR A 96 2.57 -7.66 -13.36
N PHE A 97 2.86 -8.01 -14.61
CA PHE A 97 1.87 -8.47 -15.59
C PHE A 97 1.69 -10.00 -15.57
N ARG A 98 2.39 -10.68 -14.66
CA ARG A 98 2.30 -12.12 -14.40
C ARG A 98 1.90 -12.33 -12.94
N ASP A 99 1.24 -13.44 -12.66
CA ASP A 99 1.00 -13.86 -11.27
C ASP A 99 2.33 -14.30 -10.64
N LEU A 100 2.98 -13.38 -9.95
CA LEU A 100 4.23 -13.59 -9.21
C LEU A 100 4.03 -13.65 -7.70
N GLU A 101 2.82 -13.57 -7.20
CA GLU A 101 2.55 -13.48 -5.76
C GLU A 101 3.17 -14.66 -4.99
N LYS A 102 2.86 -15.88 -5.39
CA LYS A 102 3.41 -17.09 -4.75
C LYS A 102 4.93 -17.18 -4.87
N ALA A 103 5.49 -16.78 -6.02
CA ALA A 103 6.92 -16.77 -6.23
C ALA A 103 7.62 -15.72 -5.38
N THR A 104 6.97 -14.57 -5.14
CA THR A 104 7.45 -13.49 -4.28
C THR A 104 7.47 -13.94 -2.82
N VAL A 105 6.37 -14.49 -2.31
CA VAL A 105 6.29 -15.03 -0.95
C VAL A 105 7.36 -16.12 -0.74
N GLY A 106 7.50 -17.05 -1.68
CA GLY A 106 8.51 -18.10 -1.60
C GLY A 106 9.94 -17.56 -1.60
N ALA A 107 10.23 -16.51 -2.39
CA ALA A 107 11.54 -15.89 -2.41
C ALA A 107 11.84 -15.13 -1.10
N ILE A 108 10.86 -14.40 -0.56
CA ILE A 108 11.00 -13.70 0.71
C ILE A 108 11.23 -14.68 1.86
N THR A 109 10.46 -15.77 1.91
CA THR A 109 10.60 -16.81 2.94
C THR A 109 11.96 -17.50 2.87
N LEU A 110 12.53 -17.64 1.66
CA LEU A 110 13.82 -18.31 1.46
C LEU A 110 15.02 -17.40 1.77
N PHE A 111 14.94 -16.10 1.44
CA PHE A 111 16.07 -15.16 1.52
C PHE A 111 15.89 -14.10 2.59
N GLY A 112 14.69 -13.92 3.12
CA GLY A 112 14.39 -12.99 4.20
C GLY A 112 14.67 -13.59 5.57
N ASP A 113 14.97 -12.73 6.54
CA ASP A 113 14.91 -13.12 7.93
C ASP A 113 13.46 -13.52 8.26
N LYS A 114 13.28 -14.62 9.01
CA LYS A 114 11.96 -15.09 9.48
C LYS A 114 11.17 -14.02 10.26
N ASN A 115 11.84 -12.95 10.66
CA ASN A 115 11.29 -11.80 11.34
C ASN A 115 10.92 -10.63 10.38
N THR A 116 11.05 -10.78 9.06
CA THR A 116 10.69 -9.73 8.10
C THR A 116 9.15 -9.63 7.99
N LYS A 117 8.55 -9.09 9.04
CA LYS A 117 7.09 -8.86 9.16
C LYS A 117 6.57 -7.76 8.21
N ASN A 118 7.43 -7.11 7.43
CA ASN A 118 7.13 -5.88 6.72
C ASN A 118 7.14 -6.00 5.19
N VAL A 119 6.98 -7.19 4.63
CA VAL A 119 6.70 -7.28 3.20
C VAL A 119 5.20 -7.18 2.99
N VAL A 120 4.75 -5.97 2.76
CA VAL A 120 3.38 -5.69 2.36
C VAL A 120 3.27 -6.01 0.87
N LEU A 121 2.77 -7.19 0.54
CA LEU A 121 2.21 -7.44 -0.77
C LEU A 121 0.87 -6.72 -0.79
N GLU A 122 0.82 -5.67 -1.57
CA GLU A 122 -0.40 -4.88 -1.73
C GLU A 122 -1.48 -5.78 -2.35
N LYS A 123 -2.57 -5.90 -1.65
CA LYS A 123 -3.74 -6.65 -2.10
C LYS A 123 -4.64 -5.74 -2.93
N SER A 124 -5.57 -6.29 -3.67
CA SER A 124 -6.57 -5.51 -4.39
C SER A 124 -7.53 -4.82 -3.43
N TYR A 125 -8.17 -3.74 -3.90
CA TYR A 125 -9.27 -3.09 -3.18
C TYR A 125 -10.31 -4.09 -2.67
N LYS A 126 -10.72 -5.02 -3.54
CA LYS A 126 -11.70 -6.06 -3.21
C LYS A 126 -11.23 -6.95 -2.06
N GLU A 127 -9.98 -7.38 -2.06
CA GLU A 127 -9.44 -8.21 -0.98
C GLU A 127 -9.42 -7.46 0.36
N TYR A 128 -9.08 -6.17 0.38
CA TYR A 128 -9.17 -5.37 1.60
C TYR A 128 -10.60 -5.11 2.06
N MET A 129 -11.56 -5.03 1.14
CA MET A 129 -12.98 -4.87 1.47
C MET A 129 -13.62 -6.16 2.00
N GLU A 130 -13.32 -7.32 1.39
CA GLU A 130 -13.97 -8.62 1.68
C GLU A 130 -13.16 -9.52 2.63
N GLY A 131 -11.85 -9.27 2.78
CA GLY A 131 -10.93 -10.11 3.52
C GLY A 131 -10.12 -11.06 2.64
N PHE A 132 -8.99 -11.51 3.16
CA PHE A 132 -8.06 -12.39 2.44
C PHE A 132 -7.26 -13.26 3.41
N THR A 133 -6.62 -14.30 2.87
CA THR A 133 -5.64 -15.06 3.61
C THR A 133 -4.25 -14.49 3.34
N ASP A 134 -3.56 -14.08 4.39
CA ASP A 134 -2.18 -13.62 4.31
C ASP A 134 -1.28 -14.81 3.94
N LEU A 135 -0.65 -14.75 2.78
CA LEU A 135 0.15 -15.87 2.25
C LEU A 135 1.50 -16.05 2.98
N VAL A 136 1.95 -15.03 3.71
CA VAL A 136 3.20 -15.10 4.49
C VAL A 136 2.95 -15.79 5.83
N THR A 137 1.87 -15.39 6.51
CA THR A 137 1.54 -15.89 7.85
C THR A 137 0.55 -17.04 7.85
N GLY A 138 -0.19 -17.24 6.75
CA GLY A 138 -1.28 -18.21 6.63
C GLY A 138 -2.54 -17.81 7.40
N HIS A 139 -2.56 -16.63 8.03
CA HIS A 139 -3.71 -16.17 8.82
C HIS A 139 -4.76 -15.50 7.94
N ALA A 140 -6.03 -15.76 8.23
CA ALA A 140 -7.13 -15.01 7.65
C ALA A 140 -7.12 -13.57 8.19
N ARG A 141 -7.25 -12.62 7.28
CA ARG A 141 -7.43 -11.19 7.57
C ARG A 141 -8.86 -10.81 7.24
N ARG A 142 -9.56 -10.25 8.21
CA ARG A 142 -10.92 -9.76 8.01
C ARG A 142 -10.94 -8.60 7.04
N GLY A 143 -11.97 -8.53 6.21
CA GLY A 143 -12.20 -7.39 5.34
C GLY A 143 -12.78 -6.20 6.09
N PHE A 144 -12.67 -5.03 5.49
CA PHE A 144 -13.20 -3.79 6.03
C PHE A 144 -14.69 -3.88 6.40
N MET A 145 -15.49 -4.51 5.53
CA MET A 145 -16.93 -4.67 5.75
C MET A 145 -17.24 -5.53 6.98
N GLU A 146 -16.47 -6.59 7.19
CA GLU A 146 -16.63 -7.46 8.37
C GLU A 146 -16.26 -6.73 9.66
N VAL A 147 -15.17 -5.94 9.63
CA VAL A 147 -14.72 -5.14 10.78
C VAL A 147 -15.73 -4.03 11.13
N VAL A 148 -16.31 -3.37 10.10
CA VAL A 148 -17.37 -2.37 10.29
C VAL A 148 -18.60 -3.02 10.90
N ALA A 149 -19.05 -4.17 10.38
CA ALA A 149 -20.21 -4.88 10.92
C ALA A 149 -19.99 -5.29 12.38
N ASP A 150 -18.80 -5.75 12.74
CA ASP A 150 -18.42 -6.10 14.11
C ASP A 150 -18.50 -4.88 15.05
N LEU A 151 -17.98 -3.73 14.62
CA LEU A 151 -18.07 -2.48 15.38
C LEU A 151 -19.52 -2.04 15.61
N GLU A 152 -20.34 -2.07 14.56
CA GLU A 152 -21.74 -1.62 14.66
C GLU A 152 -22.59 -2.58 15.50
N GLN A 153 -22.34 -3.86 15.42
CA GLN A 153 -23.09 -4.89 16.15
C GLN A 153 -22.71 -4.97 17.62
N ASN A 154 -21.41 -4.99 17.92
CA ASN A 154 -20.93 -5.24 19.28
C ASN A 154 -20.66 -3.96 20.08
N PHE A 155 -20.45 -2.83 19.40
CA PHE A 155 -20.15 -1.54 20.01
C PHE A 155 -21.04 -0.41 19.45
N PRO A 156 -22.38 -0.58 19.48
CA PRO A 156 -23.30 0.42 18.92
C PRO A 156 -23.23 1.77 19.68
N ASP A 157 -22.88 1.74 20.96
CA ASP A 157 -22.62 2.93 21.77
C ASP A 157 -21.23 2.82 22.42
N PRO A 158 -20.19 3.37 21.75
CA PRO A 158 -18.83 3.25 22.27
C PRO A 158 -18.61 3.99 23.59
N ALA A 159 -19.43 5.02 23.91
CA ALA A 159 -19.33 5.75 25.17
C ALA A 159 -19.80 4.92 26.38
N ALA A 160 -20.62 3.90 26.15
CA ALA A 160 -21.13 3.02 27.21
C ALA A 160 -20.20 1.86 27.58
N ILE A 161 -18.98 1.79 27.03
CA ILE A 161 -18.01 0.72 27.29
C ILE A 161 -17.33 0.96 28.65
N GLU A 162 -17.79 0.24 29.68
CA GLU A 162 -17.26 0.38 31.06
C GLU A 162 -16.26 -0.72 31.43
N LYS A 163 -16.58 -1.99 31.11
CA LYS A 163 -15.79 -3.14 31.53
C LYS A 163 -14.47 -3.22 30.80
N GLU A 164 -13.42 -3.60 31.50
CA GLU A 164 -12.07 -3.71 30.96
C GLU A 164 -12.00 -4.70 29.80
N ALA A 165 -12.69 -5.84 29.89
CA ALA A 165 -12.73 -6.83 28.81
C ALA A 165 -13.36 -6.25 27.53
N ASP A 166 -14.43 -5.45 27.67
CA ASP A 166 -15.10 -4.81 26.54
C ASP A 166 -14.23 -3.67 25.95
N LYS A 167 -13.50 -2.93 26.80
CA LYS A 167 -12.50 -1.94 26.37
C LYS A 167 -11.40 -2.59 25.53
N LYS A 168 -10.89 -3.74 25.99
CA LYS A 168 -9.86 -4.50 25.27
C LYS A 168 -10.39 -5.03 23.94
N ALA A 169 -11.58 -5.60 23.91
CA ALA A 169 -12.23 -6.11 22.72
C ALA A 169 -12.47 -4.98 21.69
N PHE A 170 -13.02 -3.85 22.15
CA PHE A 170 -13.23 -2.66 21.30
C PHE A 170 -11.90 -2.14 20.73
N ALA A 171 -10.86 -2.01 21.57
CA ALA A 171 -9.56 -1.51 21.13
C ALA A 171 -8.93 -2.38 20.03
N LYS A 172 -9.11 -3.70 20.09
CA LYS A 172 -8.67 -4.62 19.05
C LYS A 172 -9.41 -4.38 17.72
N VAL A 173 -10.74 -4.37 17.78
CA VAL A 173 -11.57 -4.24 16.56
C VAL A 173 -11.40 -2.87 15.93
N PHE A 174 -11.38 -1.81 16.73
CA PHE A 174 -11.19 -0.46 16.18
C PHE A 174 -9.75 -0.22 15.71
N GLY A 175 -8.75 -0.80 16.34
CA GLY A 175 -7.37 -0.80 15.83
C GLY A 175 -7.27 -1.51 14.47
N GLU A 176 -8.00 -2.62 14.27
CA GLU A 176 -8.08 -3.30 12.98
C GLU A 176 -8.80 -2.43 11.93
N TYR A 177 -9.90 -1.77 12.30
CA TYR A 177 -10.58 -0.78 11.46
C TYR A 177 -9.61 0.30 10.97
N LEU A 178 -8.85 0.93 11.87
CA LEU A 178 -7.90 1.98 11.52
C LEU A 178 -6.82 1.50 10.56
N ARG A 179 -6.28 0.29 10.78
CA ARG A 179 -5.27 -0.29 9.88
C ARG A 179 -5.81 -0.51 8.48
N VAL A 180 -6.97 -1.14 8.35
CA VAL A 180 -7.57 -1.43 7.04
C VAL A 180 -8.03 -0.16 6.35
N GLU A 181 -8.66 0.78 7.08
CA GLU A 181 -9.05 2.10 6.54
C GLU A 181 -7.85 2.86 6.00
N ASN A 182 -6.73 2.87 6.74
CA ASN A 182 -5.51 3.57 6.32
C ASN A 182 -4.94 3.03 5.00
N VAL A 183 -5.00 1.72 4.79
CA VAL A 183 -4.60 1.11 3.52
C VAL A 183 -5.60 1.47 2.42
N LEU A 184 -6.91 1.34 2.67
CA LEU A 184 -7.97 1.62 1.70
C LEU A 184 -7.98 3.08 1.23
N GLN A 185 -7.51 4.03 2.04
CA GLN A 185 -7.39 5.45 1.64
C GLN A 185 -6.47 5.68 0.43
N ASN A 186 -5.64 4.69 0.05
CA ASN A 186 -4.79 4.76 -1.13
C ASN A 186 -5.48 4.28 -2.42
N TYR A 187 -6.74 3.83 -2.35
CA TYR A 187 -7.50 3.34 -3.49
C TYR A 187 -8.54 4.36 -3.93
N ASP A 188 -8.58 4.64 -5.24
CA ASP A 188 -9.54 5.57 -5.83
C ASP A 188 -11.00 5.12 -5.61
N GLU A 189 -11.23 3.80 -5.60
CA GLU A 189 -12.55 3.20 -5.32
C GLU A 189 -13.02 3.55 -3.89
N PHE A 190 -12.12 3.57 -2.92
CA PHE A 190 -12.47 3.94 -1.54
C PHE A 190 -12.72 5.44 -1.39
N ALA A 191 -11.96 6.26 -2.10
CA ALA A 191 -12.19 7.70 -2.18
C ALA A 191 -13.57 8.00 -2.77
N SER A 192 -13.94 7.32 -3.86
CA SER A 192 -15.27 7.40 -4.48
C SER A 192 -16.37 6.96 -3.53
N LEU A 193 -16.16 5.86 -2.79
CA LEU A 193 -17.11 5.35 -1.80
C LEU A 193 -17.33 6.35 -0.64
N LYS A 194 -16.28 7.01 -0.17
CA LYS A 194 -16.41 8.08 0.85
C LYS A 194 -17.13 9.31 0.32
N ALA A 195 -16.79 9.76 -0.87
CA ALA A 195 -17.42 10.91 -1.51
C ALA A 195 -18.92 10.68 -1.77
N LEU A 196 -19.32 9.42 -2.06
CA LEU A 196 -20.71 9.03 -2.25
C LEU A 196 -21.59 9.29 -1.03
N GLN A 197 -21.05 9.27 0.21
CA GLN A 197 -21.80 9.55 1.43
C GLN A 197 -22.37 10.98 1.48
N SER A 198 -21.73 11.92 0.80
CA SER A 198 -22.13 13.32 0.74
C SER A 198 -22.92 13.68 -0.53
N LEU A 199 -23.08 12.72 -1.47
CA LEU A 199 -23.79 12.94 -2.73
C LEU A 199 -25.30 13.01 -2.50
N ASP A 200 -25.93 14.06 -3.00
CA ASP A 200 -27.40 14.09 -3.14
C ASP A 200 -27.83 13.23 -4.32
N THR A 201 -28.21 11.98 -4.02
CA THR A 201 -28.67 11.03 -5.02
C THR A 201 -30.04 11.36 -5.62
N SER A 202 -30.77 12.36 -5.10
CA SER A 202 -32.03 12.84 -5.64
C SER A 202 -31.85 13.87 -6.77
N ASP A 203 -30.65 14.41 -6.91
CA ASP A 203 -30.27 15.35 -7.97
C ASP A 203 -29.57 14.63 -9.14
N PRO A 204 -30.23 14.47 -10.30
CA PRO A 204 -29.61 13.79 -11.46
C PRO A 204 -28.36 14.48 -11.99
N GLU A 205 -28.26 15.83 -11.92
CA GLU A 205 -27.10 16.55 -12.39
C GLU A 205 -25.89 16.29 -11.46
N ALA A 206 -26.13 16.25 -10.15
CA ALA A 206 -25.10 15.91 -9.17
C ALA A 206 -24.60 14.47 -9.37
N VAL A 207 -25.51 13.52 -9.64
CA VAL A 207 -25.16 12.13 -9.91
C VAL A 207 -24.31 11.98 -11.17
N GLU A 208 -24.69 12.64 -12.27
CA GLU A 208 -23.89 12.58 -13.51
C GLU A 208 -22.52 13.26 -13.36
N ALA A 209 -22.45 14.39 -12.66
CA ALA A 209 -21.18 15.04 -12.34
C ALA A 209 -20.28 14.13 -11.49
N PHE A 210 -20.83 13.47 -10.47
CA PHE A 210 -20.11 12.51 -9.64
C PHE A 210 -19.57 11.33 -10.45
N LYS A 211 -20.39 10.74 -11.33
CA LYS A 211 -19.96 9.64 -12.20
C LYS A 211 -18.80 10.07 -13.12
N ALA A 212 -18.87 11.28 -13.67
CA ALA A 212 -17.82 11.81 -14.52
C ALA A 212 -16.51 12.06 -13.76
N GLU A 213 -16.59 12.62 -12.55
CA GLU A 213 -15.43 12.92 -11.69
C GLU A 213 -14.71 11.64 -11.25
N HIS A 214 -15.49 10.61 -10.89
CA HIS A 214 -14.95 9.35 -10.36
C HIS A 214 -14.82 8.23 -11.41
N TYR A 215 -15.04 8.52 -12.70
CA TYR A 215 -14.95 7.56 -13.81
C TYR A 215 -15.84 6.31 -13.60
N LEU A 216 -17.04 6.51 -13.09
CA LEU A 216 -18.01 5.46 -12.79
C LEU A 216 -19.06 5.35 -13.89
N ASP A 217 -19.46 4.12 -14.19
CA ASP A 217 -20.68 3.80 -14.92
C ASP A 217 -21.84 3.51 -13.95
N ASP A 218 -23.05 3.29 -14.50
CA ASP A 218 -24.24 3.02 -13.69
C ASP A 218 -24.12 1.73 -12.86
N GLU A 219 -23.44 0.72 -13.39
CA GLU A 219 -23.25 -0.57 -12.72
C GLU A 219 -22.34 -0.41 -11.51
N LYS A 220 -21.21 0.25 -11.67
CA LYS A 220 -20.27 0.54 -10.57
C LYS A 220 -20.87 1.47 -9.52
N LEU A 221 -21.63 2.48 -9.93
CA LEU A 221 -22.32 3.35 -8.98
C LEU A 221 -23.32 2.56 -8.16
N ALA A 222 -24.12 1.69 -8.80
CA ALA A 222 -25.08 0.83 -8.10
C ALA A 222 -24.38 -0.14 -7.13
N GLU A 223 -23.22 -0.68 -7.50
CA GLU A 223 -22.41 -1.52 -6.62
C GLU A 223 -21.92 -0.73 -5.40
N LEU A 224 -21.36 0.48 -5.59
CA LEU A 224 -20.91 1.34 -4.49
C LEU A 224 -22.06 1.73 -3.54
N GLN A 225 -23.28 1.96 -4.05
CA GLN A 225 -24.46 2.27 -3.25
C GLN A 225 -24.91 1.13 -2.33
N THR A 226 -24.49 -0.09 -2.59
CA THR A 226 -24.77 -1.23 -1.69
C THR A 226 -23.91 -1.25 -0.45
N ILE A 227 -22.76 -0.56 -0.48
CA ILE A 227 -21.78 -0.53 0.59
C ILE A 227 -22.14 0.58 1.60
N ARG A 228 -22.33 0.21 2.85
CA ARG A 228 -22.61 1.16 3.91
C ARG A 228 -21.37 1.40 4.75
N LEU A 229 -20.92 2.65 4.78
CA LEU A 229 -19.89 3.10 5.70
C LEU A 229 -20.52 3.66 6.98
N PRO A 230 -19.87 3.54 8.13
CA PRO A 230 -20.29 4.27 9.32
C PRO A 230 -20.19 5.78 9.06
N SER A 231 -21.15 6.56 9.62
CA SER A 231 -21.12 8.02 9.47
C SER A 231 -19.85 8.61 10.08
N GLU A 232 -19.38 9.75 9.56
CA GLU A 232 -18.19 10.44 10.09
C GLU A 232 -18.32 10.72 11.59
N ARG A 233 -19.52 11.12 12.04
CA ARG A 233 -19.79 11.31 13.47
C ARG A 233 -19.56 10.03 14.26
N LYS A 234 -20.04 8.90 13.76
CA LYS A 234 -19.86 7.60 14.41
C LYS A 234 -18.39 7.20 14.51
N VAL A 235 -17.65 7.43 13.45
CA VAL A 235 -16.19 7.18 13.43
C VAL A 235 -15.48 8.10 14.45
N GLN A 236 -15.90 9.36 14.57
CA GLN A 236 -15.34 10.26 15.59
C GLN A 236 -15.65 9.80 17.02
N ASP A 237 -16.86 9.31 17.28
CA ASP A 237 -17.23 8.75 18.59
C ASP A 237 -16.35 7.52 18.90
N TYR A 238 -16.13 6.62 17.94
CA TYR A 238 -15.21 5.49 18.08
C TYR A 238 -13.76 5.94 18.34
N ARG A 239 -13.27 6.95 17.62
CA ARG A 239 -11.91 7.50 17.82
C ARG A 239 -11.73 8.11 19.20
N SER A 240 -12.73 8.86 19.68
CA SER A 240 -12.70 9.45 21.03
C SER A 240 -12.59 8.35 22.09
N THR A 241 -13.47 7.36 22.04
CA THR A 241 -13.46 6.24 22.99
C THR A 241 -12.15 5.44 22.91
N TYR A 242 -11.62 5.22 21.72
CA TYR A 242 -10.34 4.52 21.53
C TYR A 242 -9.17 5.27 22.18
N ASN A 243 -9.11 6.59 22.02
CA ASN A 243 -8.08 7.41 22.64
C ASN A 243 -8.23 7.44 24.16
N ASP A 244 -9.46 7.52 24.69
CA ASP A 244 -9.73 7.47 26.12
C ASP A 244 -9.29 6.13 26.73
N ILE A 245 -9.57 5.01 26.05
CA ILE A 245 -9.12 3.67 26.45
C ILE A 245 -7.60 3.56 26.44
N ARG A 246 -6.95 4.08 25.39
CA ARG A 246 -5.49 4.11 25.31
C ARG A 246 -4.86 4.88 26.44
N ASP A 247 -5.41 6.05 26.75
CA ASP A 247 -4.90 6.90 27.83
C ASP A 247 -5.21 6.32 29.21
N TRP A 248 -6.36 5.63 29.35
CA TRP A 248 -6.69 4.87 30.55
C TRP A 248 -5.69 3.71 30.75
N GLN A 249 -5.43 2.91 29.72
CA GLN A 249 -4.49 1.78 29.77
C GLN A 249 -3.07 2.24 30.12
N ARG A 250 -2.61 3.39 29.53
CA ARG A 250 -1.30 3.97 29.89
C ARG A 250 -1.21 4.36 31.35
N ARG A 251 -2.27 4.91 31.92
CA ARG A 251 -2.35 5.26 33.34
C ARG A 251 -2.34 4.02 34.24
N GLN A 252 -3.04 2.95 33.86
CA GLN A 252 -3.02 1.69 34.58
C GLN A 252 -1.62 1.08 34.58
N LYS A 253 -0.99 0.96 33.42
CA LYS A 253 0.38 0.42 33.28
C LYS A 253 1.41 1.21 34.10
N ALA A 254 1.24 2.52 34.23
CA ALA A 254 2.08 3.36 35.09
C ALA A 254 1.81 3.16 36.60
N ALA A 255 0.58 2.79 36.97
CA ALA A 255 0.18 2.52 38.36
C ALA A 255 0.54 1.09 38.81
N GLU A 256 0.56 0.14 37.89
CA GLU A 256 0.76 -1.32 38.12
C GLU A 256 2.19 -1.74 38.44
N ALA A 257 3.13 -0.82 38.54
CA ALA A 257 4.43 -1.15 39.16
C ALA A 257 4.29 -1.77 40.57
N THR A 258 3.05 -1.92 41.10
CA THR A 258 2.78 -2.30 42.49
C THR A 258 1.72 -3.42 42.72
N ASP A 259 0.91 -3.86 41.74
CA ASP A 259 -0.11 -4.91 42.04
C ASP A 259 -0.55 -5.76 40.81
N ALA A 260 -0.68 -7.06 40.94
CA ALA A 260 -0.76 -8.08 39.88
C ALA A 260 -2.18 -8.61 39.64
N THR A 261 -3.15 -7.80 39.23
CA THR A 261 -4.54 -8.30 38.98
C THR A 261 -5.23 -7.72 37.73
N THR A 262 -4.49 -7.28 36.71
CA THR A 262 -5.07 -6.70 35.50
C THR A 262 -4.96 -7.63 34.30
N LEU A 263 -5.92 -7.48 33.36
CA LEU A 263 -5.89 -8.20 32.07
C LEU A 263 -4.61 -7.86 31.32
N ASP A 264 -4.00 -8.89 30.73
CA ASP A 264 -2.87 -8.72 29.84
C ASP A 264 -3.30 -7.96 28.57
N TRP A 265 -2.64 -6.82 28.30
CA TRP A 265 -2.85 -5.95 27.15
C TRP A 265 -1.74 -6.08 26.09
N ASP A 266 -0.82 -7.02 26.25
CA ASP A 266 0.34 -7.15 25.36
C ASP A 266 -0.05 -7.56 23.93
N ASP A 267 -1.26 -8.07 23.74
CA ASP A 267 -1.86 -8.41 22.45
C ASP A 267 -2.67 -7.26 21.80
N VAL A 268 -2.68 -6.07 22.40
CA VAL A 268 -3.33 -4.87 21.87
C VAL A 268 -2.27 -3.85 21.47
N GLU A 269 -2.01 -3.74 20.17
CA GLU A 269 -1.21 -2.65 19.60
C GLU A 269 -2.12 -1.47 19.30
N PHE A 270 -1.94 -0.35 20.04
CA PHE A 270 -2.67 0.87 19.74
C PHE A 270 -2.06 1.57 18.53
N GLU A 271 -2.86 1.73 17.48
CA GLU A 271 -2.49 2.52 16.32
C GLU A 271 -2.35 4.00 16.71
N VAL A 272 -1.25 4.60 16.28
CA VAL A 272 -1.05 6.04 16.38
C VAL A 272 -1.74 6.66 15.18
N ASP A 273 -2.82 7.40 15.42
CA ASP A 273 -3.40 8.25 14.39
C ASP A 273 -2.31 9.29 14.00
N LEU A 274 -1.70 9.09 12.84
CA LEU A 274 -0.86 10.12 12.25
C LEU A 274 -1.81 11.29 11.98
N LEU A 275 -1.76 12.31 12.85
CA LEU A 275 -2.42 13.58 12.60
C LEU A 275 -2.09 13.97 11.16
N LYS A 276 -3.09 13.98 10.28
CA LYS A 276 -2.94 14.59 8.97
C LYS A 276 -2.35 15.97 9.26
N SER A 277 -1.14 16.22 8.79
CA SER A 277 -0.56 17.54 8.85
C SER A 277 -1.58 18.47 8.21
N GLN A 278 -2.21 19.33 9.03
CA GLN A 278 -2.98 20.43 8.47
C GLN A 278 -1.99 21.17 7.56
N GLU A 279 -2.30 21.22 6.28
CA GLU A 279 -1.62 22.14 5.38
C GLU A 279 -1.80 23.54 6.00
N ILE A 280 -0.73 24.01 6.61
CA ILE A 280 -0.64 25.41 6.99
C ILE A 280 -0.36 26.12 5.67
N ASN A 281 -1.41 26.59 5.02
CA ASN A 281 -1.31 27.58 3.96
C ASN A 281 -0.77 28.87 4.59
N LEU A 282 0.51 29.13 4.35
CA LEU A 282 1.13 30.44 4.53
C LEU A 282 0.97 31.28 3.26
#